data_67fc022496d8a9473b9470dba7794b0b
#
_entry.id   67fc022496d8a9473b9470dba7794b0b
#
_cell.length_a   1.000
_cell.length_b   1.000
_cell.length_c   1.000
_cell.angle_alpha   90.00
_cell.angle_beta   90.00
_cell.angle_gamma   90.00
#
_symmetry.space_group_name_H-M   'P 1'
#
loop_
_entity.id
_entity.type
_entity.pdbx_description
1 polymer ?
#
loop_
_entity_poly.entity_id
_entity_poly.type
_entity_poly.pdbx_seq_one_letter_code
_entity_poly.pdbx_strand_id
1 'polypeptide(L)'
;MMSNATGERNLQLIQEVLEIFPEKTRKERRKHMMVTDPEMESVGKCIISNRKSQPGVMTVRGCAYAGSKGVVFGPIKDMAHISHGPVGCGQYSRAGRRNYYTGVSGVDSFGTLNFTSDFQERDIVFGGDKKLTKLIEEMEELFPLTKGISIQSECPVGLIGDDISAVANASRKALNKPVIPVRCEGFRGVSQSLGHHIANDVIRDWVLDNREGKPFESTPYDVAIIGDYNIGGDAWASRILLEEMGLRVVAQWSGDGTLVEMENTPFVKLNLVHCYRSMNYISRHMEEKHGIPWMEYNFFGPTKIAESLRKIADQFDDTIRANAEAVIAKYQAQNDAIIAKYRPRLDGRKVLLYMGGLRPRHVIGAYEDLGMEIIAAGYEFAHNDDYDRTLPDLKDGTLLFDDASSYELEAFVKALKPDLIGSGIKEKYIFQKMGFPFRQMHSWDYSGPYHGYDGFAIFARDMDMTINNPAWSELTAPWLKTA
;
A
#
# COMPACT_ATOMS: atom_id res chain seq x y z
N MET A 1 -17.03 -27.54 16.66
CA MET A 1 -17.62 -26.96 17.91
C MET A 1 -16.84 -25.74 18.43
N MET A 2 -15.49 -25.63 18.35
CA MET A 2 -14.78 -24.45 18.82
C MET A 2 -14.98 -23.19 17.93
N SER A 3 -15.17 -23.33 16.62
CA SER A 3 -15.36 -22.21 15.69
C SER A 3 -16.68 -21.43 15.96
N ASN A 4 -17.76 -22.13 16.31
CA ASN A 4 -19.04 -21.48 16.60
C ASN A 4 -18.98 -20.57 17.85
N ALA A 5 -18.32 -21.03 18.92
CA ALA A 5 -18.19 -20.24 20.16
C ALA A 5 -17.36 -18.97 19.98
N THR A 6 -16.31 -19.00 19.15
CA THR A 6 -15.49 -17.82 18.82
C THR A 6 -16.31 -16.83 17.97
N GLY A 7 -17.04 -17.32 16.97
CA GLY A 7 -17.90 -16.51 16.14
C GLY A 7 -19.01 -15.79 16.93
N GLU A 8 -19.71 -16.51 17.80
CA GLU A 8 -20.74 -15.92 18.68
C GLU A 8 -20.19 -14.86 19.61
N ARG A 9 -19.02 -15.11 20.22
CA ARG A 9 -18.33 -14.14 21.07
C ARG A 9 -17.95 -12.87 20.29
N ASN A 10 -17.44 -13.00 19.08
CA ASN A 10 -17.06 -11.86 18.25
C ASN A 10 -18.29 -11.09 17.76
N LEU A 11 -19.42 -11.74 17.50
CA LEU A 11 -20.70 -11.08 17.21
C LEU A 11 -21.19 -10.26 18.41
N GLN A 12 -21.10 -10.83 19.62
CA GLN A 12 -21.43 -10.12 20.86
C GLN A 12 -20.50 -8.93 21.08
N LEU A 13 -19.19 -9.11 20.86
CA LEU A 13 -18.20 -8.04 20.97
C LEU A 13 -18.51 -6.85 20.04
N ILE A 14 -18.92 -7.10 18.80
CA ILE A 14 -19.36 -6.03 17.89
C ILE A 14 -20.52 -5.23 18.51
N GLN A 15 -21.49 -5.89 19.13
CA GLN A 15 -22.63 -5.23 19.77
C GLN A 15 -22.17 -4.35 20.94
N GLU A 16 -21.36 -4.91 21.85
CA GLU A 16 -20.82 -4.21 23.02
C GLU A 16 -20.00 -2.96 22.62
N VAL A 17 -19.12 -3.09 21.61
CA VAL A 17 -18.30 -1.98 21.12
C VAL A 17 -19.15 -0.86 20.53
N LEU A 18 -20.27 -1.19 19.91
CA LEU A 18 -21.14 -0.21 19.28
C LEU A 18 -22.17 0.43 20.24
N GLU A 19 -22.35 -0.06 21.46
CA GLU A 19 -23.34 0.45 22.42
C GLU A 19 -23.15 1.94 22.79
N ILE A 20 -21.91 2.42 22.80
CA ILE A 20 -21.58 3.83 23.08
C ILE A 20 -22.20 4.81 22.08
N PHE A 21 -22.44 4.36 20.85
CA PHE A 21 -22.93 5.24 19.78
C PHE A 21 -24.47 5.40 19.86
N PRO A 22 -24.99 6.58 19.45
CA PRO A 22 -26.42 6.76 19.24
C PRO A 22 -26.98 5.72 18.28
N GLU A 23 -28.24 5.35 18.45
CA GLU A 23 -28.89 4.24 17.70
C GLU A 23 -28.70 4.34 16.18
N LYS A 24 -28.85 5.53 15.61
CA LYS A 24 -28.66 5.76 14.16
C LYS A 24 -27.21 5.45 13.73
N THR A 25 -26.23 5.95 14.46
CA THR A 25 -24.80 5.71 14.19
C THR A 25 -24.46 4.25 14.38
N ARG A 26 -24.95 3.62 15.44
CA ARG A 26 -24.75 2.19 15.73
C ARG A 26 -25.27 1.30 14.59
N LYS A 27 -26.49 1.55 14.09
CA LYS A 27 -27.05 0.82 12.95
C LYS A 27 -26.21 0.99 11.67
N GLU A 28 -25.68 2.16 11.41
CA GLU A 28 -24.79 2.37 10.27
C GLU A 28 -23.44 1.68 10.47
N ARG A 29 -22.78 1.87 11.62
CA ARG A 29 -21.49 1.24 11.91
C ARG A 29 -21.56 -0.29 11.89
N ARG A 30 -22.66 -0.88 12.34
CA ARG A 30 -22.85 -2.34 12.31
C ARG A 30 -22.69 -2.96 10.91
N LYS A 31 -22.99 -2.21 9.86
CA LYS A 31 -22.85 -2.63 8.47
C LYS A 31 -21.37 -2.70 8.00
N HIS A 32 -20.47 -2.13 8.77
CA HIS A 32 -19.02 -2.11 8.49
C HIS A 32 -18.26 -3.20 9.27
N MET A 33 -18.95 -4.10 9.94
CA MET A 33 -18.33 -5.10 10.80
C MET A 33 -19.07 -6.43 10.65
N MET A 34 -18.31 -7.53 10.62
CA MET A 34 -18.88 -8.87 10.54
C MET A 34 -17.93 -9.90 11.13
N VAL A 35 -18.41 -11.13 11.24
CA VAL A 35 -17.62 -12.30 11.63
C VAL A 35 -17.72 -13.31 10.49
N THR A 36 -16.59 -13.93 10.14
CA THR A 36 -16.55 -14.95 9.08
C THR A 36 -17.30 -16.21 9.50
N ASP A 37 -17.98 -16.81 8.55
CA ASP A 37 -18.80 -18.02 8.73
C ASP A 37 -18.41 -19.06 7.66
N PRO A 38 -18.36 -20.38 7.98
CA PRO A 38 -17.98 -21.43 7.04
C PRO A 38 -18.86 -21.51 5.78
N GLU A 39 -20.14 -21.11 5.89
CA GLU A 39 -21.07 -21.13 4.77
C GLU A 39 -21.03 -19.86 3.90
N MET A 40 -20.12 -18.94 4.21
CA MET A 40 -20.06 -17.65 3.54
C MET A 40 -19.31 -17.74 2.20
N GLU A 41 -20.04 -17.61 1.11
CA GLU A 41 -19.48 -17.57 -0.25
C GLU A 41 -18.93 -16.18 -0.63
N SER A 42 -19.43 -15.10 -0.04
CA SER A 42 -19.04 -13.71 -0.37
C SER A 42 -19.23 -12.80 0.84
N VAL A 43 -18.14 -12.17 1.24
CA VAL A 43 -18.11 -11.14 2.31
C VAL A 43 -18.52 -9.78 1.78
N GLY A 44 -18.19 -9.49 0.52
CA GLY A 44 -18.46 -8.20 -0.11
C GLY A 44 -19.93 -7.83 -0.17
N LYS A 45 -20.85 -8.81 -0.08
CA LYS A 45 -22.29 -8.56 0.03
C LYS A 45 -22.74 -8.23 1.45
N CYS A 46 -21.96 -8.61 2.44
CA CYS A 46 -22.33 -8.52 3.87
C CYS A 46 -21.72 -7.30 4.56
N ILE A 47 -20.60 -6.79 4.08
CA ILE A 47 -19.90 -5.63 4.64
C ILE A 47 -20.03 -4.41 3.70
N ILE A 48 -20.26 -3.23 4.28
CA ILE A 48 -20.24 -1.97 3.53
C ILE A 48 -18.86 -1.33 3.73
N SER A 49 -18.18 -1.07 2.63
CA SER A 49 -16.81 -0.56 2.62
C SER A 49 -16.68 0.82 1.99
N ASN A 50 -15.60 1.53 2.32
CA ASN A 50 -15.18 2.81 1.72
C ASN A 50 -16.28 3.88 1.69
N ARG A 51 -17.03 4.02 2.78
CA ARG A 51 -18.08 5.04 2.94
C ARG A 51 -17.56 6.29 3.63
N LYS A 52 -18.32 7.40 3.50
CA LYS A 52 -18.08 8.60 4.32
C LYS A 52 -18.22 8.27 5.80
N SER A 53 -17.35 8.86 6.62
CA SER A 53 -17.43 8.72 8.07
C SER A 53 -18.80 9.21 8.58
N GLN A 54 -19.31 8.51 9.58
CA GLN A 54 -20.55 8.92 10.26
C GLN A 54 -20.30 10.14 11.15
N PRO A 55 -21.26 11.07 11.30
CA PRO A 55 -21.14 12.16 12.25
C PRO A 55 -20.79 11.66 13.66
N GLY A 56 -19.78 12.24 14.25
CA GLY A 56 -19.28 11.85 15.58
C GLY A 56 -18.33 10.65 15.60
N VAL A 57 -18.06 10.03 14.46
CA VAL A 57 -17.08 8.93 14.32
C VAL A 57 -15.93 9.38 13.45
N MET A 58 -14.77 9.60 14.05
CA MET A 58 -13.55 9.94 13.32
C MET A 58 -12.75 8.68 13.03
N THR A 59 -12.50 8.43 11.76
CA THR A 59 -11.69 7.31 11.29
C THR A 59 -10.26 7.76 10.95
N VAL A 60 -9.35 6.79 10.78
CA VAL A 60 -7.91 7.06 10.67
C VAL A 60 -7.36 6.99 9.24
N ARG A 61 -8.21 6.80 8.25
CA ARG A 61 -7.81 6.72 6.83
C ARG A 61 -7.16 8.01 6.30
N GLY A 62 -6.37 7.88 5.23
CA GLY A 62 -5.75 9.00 4.54
C GLY A 62 -6.68 9.68 3.53
N CYS A 63 -6.23 10.81 2.96
CA CYS A 63 -6.94 11.60 1.97
C CYS A 63 -6.46 11.32 0.52
N ALA A 64 -7.18 11.86 -0.49
CA ALA A 64 -6.83 11.69 -1.90
C ALA A 64 -5.41 12.20 -2.23
N TYR A 65 -5.01 13.35 -1.70
CA TYR A 65 -3.65 13.88 -1.88
C TYR A 65 -2.58 12.89 -1.39
N ALA A 66 -2.77 12.30 -0.21
CA ALA A 66 -1.85 11.29 0.32
C ALA A 66 -1.79 10.05 -0.59
N GLY A 67 -2.90 9.65 -1.18
CA GLY A 67 -2.98 8.56 -2.14
C GLY A 67 -2.24 8.86 -3.44
N SER A 68 -2.43 10.04 -4.01
CA SER A 68 -1.79 10.44 -5.26
C SER A 68 -0.30 10.71 -5.05
N LYS A 69 0.02 11.78 -4.32
CA LYS A 69 1.41 12.25 -4.15
C LYS A 69 2.24 11.29 -3.28
N GLY A 70 1.69 10.83 -2.17
CA GLY A 70 2.47 10.01 -1.22
C GLY A 70 2.62 8.55 -1.64
N VAL A 71 1.70 8.01 -2.46
CA VAL A 71 1.70 6.59 -2.81
C VAL A 71 2.14 6.36 -4.25
N VAL A 72 1.52 7.02 -5.23
CA VAL A 72 1.73 6.71 -6.65
C VAL A 72 2.87 7.53 -7.26
N PHE A 73 2.79 8.87 -7.23
CA PHE A 73 3.79 9.72 -7.88
C PHE A 73 5.10 9.82 -7.09
N GLY A 74 5.03 10.02 -5.78
CA GLY A 74 6.21 10.27 -4.97
C GLY A 74 7.34 9.24 -5.09
N PRO A 75 7.07 7.95 -5.31
CA PRO A 75 8.10 6.94 -5.54
C PRO A 75 8.75 6.92 -6.91
N ILE A 76 8.29 7.71 -7.89
CA ILE A 76 8.93 7.80 -9.22
C ILE A 76 10.22 8.62 -9.10
N LYS A 77 11.37 8.00 -9.33
CA LYS A 77 12.68 8.54 -8.93
C LYS A 77 13.31 9.54 -9.91
N ASP A 78 12.90 9.52 -11.18
CA ASP A 78 13.47 10.41 -12.22
C ASP A 78 12.62 11.68 -12.45
N MET A 79 11.62 11.91 -11.62
CA MET A 79 10.75 13.09 -11.65
C MET A 79 11.00 14.02 -10.46
N ALA A 80 10.75 15.31 -10.66
CA ALA A 80 10.56 16.26 -9.57
C ALA A 80 9.07 16.36 -9.20
N HIS A 81 8.76 16.36 -7.90
CA HIS A 81 7.39 16.35 -7.39
C HIS A 81 7.10 17.64 -6.61
N ILE A 82 6.21 18.47 -7.14
CA ILE A 82 5.75 19.70 -6.48
C ILE A 82 4.46 19.43 -5.71
N SER A 83 4.49 19.68 -4.42
CA SER A 83 3.30 19.85 -3.58
C SER A 83 2.87 21.32 -3.68
N HIS A 84 1.81 21.59 -4.45
CA HIS A 84 1.32 22.95 -4.65
C HIS A 84 0.28 23.27 -3.58
N GLY A 85 0.71 24.06 -2.60
CA GLY A 85 -0.03 24.41 -1.40
C GLY A 85 0.88 24.69 -0.19
N PRO A 86 0.37 24.63 1.03
CA PRO A 86 1.13 24.79 2.27
C PRO A 86 2.15 23.65 2.48
N VAL A 87 3.25 23.93 3.17
CA VAL A 87 4.34 22.96 3.38
C VAL A 87 3.94 21.66 4.10
N GLY A 88 2.91 21.71 4.94
CA GLY A 88 2.54 20.60 5.83
C GLY A 88 2.16 19.30 5.10
N CYS A 89 1.31 19.38 4.09
CA CYS A 89 0.91 18.21 3.31
C CYS A 89 2.08 17.61 2.52
N GLY A 90 2.92 18.46 1.93
CA GLY A 90 4.15 18.05 1.25
C GLY A 90 5.10 17.28 2.17
N GLN A 91 5.37 17.81 3.35
CA GLN A 91 6.22 17.17 4.37
C GLN A 91 5.63 15.85 4.86
N TYR A 92 4.33 15.82 5.19
CA TYR A 92 3.67 14.61 5.64
C TYR A 92 3.71 13.49 4.59
N SER A 93 3.44 13.80 3.34
CA SER A 93 3.44 12.81 2.26
C SER A 93 4.82 12.27 1.92
N ARG A 94 5.89 13.04 2.18
CA ARG A 94 7.28 12.59 2.03
C ARG A 94 7.69 11.66 3.16
N ALA A 95 7.38 12.02 4.40
CA ALA A 95 7.86 11.31 5.59
C ALA A 95 7.08 10.02 5.89
N GLY A 96 5.86 9.88 5.37
CA GLY A 96 4.94 8.80 5.76
C GLY A 96 5.34 7.40 5.30
N ARG A 97 6.25 7.27 4.33
CA ARG A 97 6.68 5.98 3.76
C ARG A 97 8.18 5.94 3.54
N ARG A 98 8.75 4.76 3.75
CA ARG A 98 10.15 4.47 3.45
C ARG A 98 10.26 3.69 2.15
N ASN A 99 10.14 4.41 1.04
CA ASN A 99 10.43 3.89 -0.28
C ASN A 99 11.95 3.93 -0.51
N TYR A 100 12.54 2.87 -0.99
CA TYR A 100 13.95 2.84 -1.36
C TYR A 100 14.11 3.12 -2.85
N TYR A 101 15.23 3.76 -3.20
CA TYR A 101 15.58 4.16 -4.55
C TYR A 101 17.01 3.75 -4.87
N THR A 102 17.24 3.28 -6.09
CA THR A 102 18.58 3.22 -6.68
C THR A 102 18.91 4.57 -7.28
N GLY A 103 20.19 4.91 -7.38
CA GLY A 103 20.63 6.11 -8.09
C GLY A 103 20.26 6.04 -9.56
N VAL A 104 19.84 7.17 -10.13
CA VAL A 104 19.66 7.35 -11.58
C VAL A 104 20.69 8.36 -12.03
N SER A 105 21.32 8.15 -13.19
CA SER A 105 22.32 9.06 -13.73
C SER A 105 21.79 10.50 -13.78
N GLY A 106 22.45 11.39 -13.08
CA GLY A 106 22.11 12.81 -13.02
C GLY A 106 20.93 13.19 -12.12
N VAL A 107 20.36 12.24 -11.37
CA VAL A 107 19.35 12.49 -10.33
C VAL A 107 19.89 12.01 -9.00
N ASP A 108 19.49 12.69 -7.91
CA ASP A 108 19.90 12.35 -6.56
C ASP A 108 19.62 10.88 -6.22
N SER A 109 20.66 10.18 -5.75
CA SER A 109 20.58 8.79 -5.29
C SER A 109 19.98 8.65 -3.90
N PHE A 110 19.76 9.75 -3.17
CA PHE A 110 19.27 9.71 -1.78
C PHE A 110 17.75 9.76 -1.65
N GLY A 111 17.03 9.94 -2.74
CA GLY A 111 15.57 9.95 -2.73
C GLY A 111 14.97 10.68 -3.92
N THR A 112 13.64 10.78 -3.95
CA THR A 112 12.95 11.57 -4.95
C THR A 112 13.03 13.06 -4.63
N LEU A 113 13.08 13.88 -5.68
CA LEU A 113 13.08 15.35 -5.57
C LEU A 113 11.65 15.82 -5.22
N ASN A 114 11.46 16.24 -3.97
CA ASN A 114 10.19 16.72 -3.46
C ASN A 114 10.28 18.19 -3.08
N PHE A 115 9.40 18.99 -3.65
CA PHE A 115 9.33 20.43 -3.48
C PHE A 115 7.93 20.86 -3.01
N THR A 116 7.84 22.05 -2.43
CA THR A 116 6.57 22.67 -2.08
C THR A 116 6.55 24.11 -2.57
N SER A 117 5.40 24.57 -2.99
CA SER A 117 5.23 26.00 -3.30
C SER A 117 5.08 26.84 -2.04
N ASP A 118 4.97 26.22 -0.87
CA ASP A 118 4.92 26.89 0.45
C ASP A 118 3.94 28.07 0.48
N PHE A 119 2.66 27.78 0.30
CA PHE A 119 1.61 28.78 0.35
C PHE A 119 1.58 29.49 1.67
N GLN A 120 1.52 30.83 1.59
CA GLN A 120 1.28 31.75 2.69
C GLN A 120 -0.12 32.38 2.54
N GLU A 121 -0.57 33.12 3.53
CA GLU A 121 -1.87 33.81 3.51
C GLU A 121 -2.10 34.64 2.24
N ARG A 122 -1.05 35.31 1.78
CA ARG A 122 -1.06 36.09 0.55
C ARG A 122 -1.43 35.24 -0.69
N ASP A 123 -0.89 34.03 -0.78
CA ASP A 123 -1.12 33.13 -1.92
C ASP A 123 -2.56 32.60 -1.92
N ILE A 124 -3.16 32.45 -0.72
CA ILE A 124 -4.58 32.10 -0.60
C ILE A 124 -5.49 33.21 -1.11
N VAL A 125 -5.12 34.47 -0.89
CA VAL A 125 -5.94 35.64 -1.29
C VAL A 125 -5.79 35.97 -2.77
N PHE A 126 -4.57 35.90 -3.30
CA PHE A 126 -4.23 36.40 -4.64
C PHE A 126 -3.94 35.30 -5.67
N GLY A 127 -3.99 34.03 -5.29
CA GLY A 127 -3.64 32.88 -6.13
C GLY A 127 -2.14 32.56 -6.13
N GLY A 128 -1.80 31.30 -6.42
CA GLY A 128 -0.45 30.75 -6.40
C GLY A 128 0.17 30.48 -7.77
N ASP A 129 -0.53 30.70 -8.87
CA ASP A 129 -0.07 30.34 -10.24
C ASP A 129 1.28 30.96 -10.61
N LYS A 130 1.51 32.23 -10.24
CA LYS A 130 2.79 32.90 -10.50
C LYS A 130 3.92 32.31 -9.67
N LYS A 131 3.62 31.93 -8.42
CA LYS A 131 4.59 31.30 -7.52
C LYS A 131 4.95 29.90 -8.02
N LEU A 132 3.96 29.15 -8.51
CA LEU A 132 4.16 27.84 -9.12
C LEU A 132 5.04 27.93 -10.37
N THR A 133 4.75 28.86 -11.28
CA THR A 133 5.53 29.09 -12.49
C THR A 133 7.00 29.35 -12.14
N LYS A 134 7.26 30.29 -11.22
CA LYS A 134 8.60 30.61 -10.76
C LYS A 134 9.32 29.40 -10.14
N LEU A 135 8.63 28.63 -9.31
CA LEU A 135 9.19 27.41 -8.71
C LEU A 135 9.61 26.40 -9.77
N ILE A 136 8.79 26.21 -10.83
CA ILE A 136 9.12 25.29 -11.93
C ILE A 136 10.38 25.76 -12.68
N GLU A 137 10.51 27.06 -12.94
CA GLU A 137 11.71 27.65 -13.59
C GLU A 137 12.97 27.45 -12.74
N GLU A 138 12.89 27.74 -11.44
CA GLU A 138 14.00 27.53 -10.50
C GLU A 138 14.39 26.03 -10.37
N MET A 139 13.40 25.15 -10.36
CA MET A 139 13.66 23.71 -10.33
C MET A 139 14.35 23.21 -11.59
N GLU A 140 13.97 23.70 -12.75
CA GLU A 140 14.62 23.33 -14.02
C GLU A 140 16.07 23.81 -14.07
N GLU A 141 16.35 25.01 -13.57
CA GLU A 141 17.72 25.55 -13.47
C GLU A 141 18.57 24.68 -12.54
N LEU A 142 18.04 24.28 -11.38
CA LEU A 142 18.79 23.53 -10.36
C LEU A 142 18.88 22.04 -10.64
N PHE A 143 17.85 21.45 -11.29
CA PHE A 143 17.71 20.00 -11.51
C PHE A 143 17.36 19.66 -12.97
N PRO A 144 18.16 20.10 -13.97
CA PRO A 144 17.83 19.98 -15.39
C PRO A 144 17.76 18.52 -15.90
N LEU A 145 18.32 17.58 -15.15
CA LEU A 145 18.41 16.16 -15.54
C LEU A 145 17.14 15.35 -15.21
N THR A 146 16.17 15.94 -14.52
CA THR A 146 14.87 15.32 -14.27
C THR A 146 14.15 15.03 -15.58
N LYS A 147 13.45 13.88 -15.65
CA LYS A 147 12.71 13.46 -16.85
C LYS A 147 11.30 14.02 -16.93
N GLY A 148 10.81 14.57 -15.84
CA GLY A 148 9.50 15.22 -15.77
C GLY A 148 9.26 15.91 -14.43
N ILE A 149 8.18 16.69 -14.37
CA ILE A 149 7.74 17.40 -13.17
C ILE A 149 6.28 17.02 -12.93
N SER A 150 5.92 16.60 -11.72
CA SER A 150 4.52 16.45 -11.32
C SER A 150 4.10 17.57 -10.37
N ILE A 151 2.92 18.14 -10.61
CA ILE A 151 2.30 19.16 -9.77
C ILE A 151 1.12 18.55 -9.06
N GLN A 152 1.19 18.38 -7.76
CA GLN A 152 0.13 17.79 -6.93
C GLN A 152 -0.63 18.88 -6.19
N SER A 153 -1.90 19.12 -6.55
CA SER A 153 -2.70 20.16 -5.89
C SER A 153 -3.11 19.74 -4.47
N GLU A 154 -2.90 20.64 -3.53
CA GLU A 154 -3.40 20.53 -2.16
C GLU A 154 -4.80 21.15 -2.02
N CYS A 155 -5.46 20.97 -0.87
CA CYS A 155 -6.82 21.45 -0.65
C CYS A 155 -7.02 22.94 -0.93
N PRO A 156 -6.16 23.86 -0.45
CA PRO A 156 -6.34 25.30 -0.70
C PRO A 156 -6.37 25.63 -2.19
N VAL A 157 -5.51 25.00 -2.99
CA VAL A 157 -5.42 25.22 -4.44
C VAL A 157 -6.76 24.95 -5.15
N GLY A 158 -7.40 23.83 -4.81
CA GLY A 158 -8.73 23.51 -5.38
C GLY A 158 -9.85 24.42 -4.91
N LEU A 159 -9.70 25.06 -3.74
CA LEU A 159 -10.71 25.99 -3.19
C LEU A 159 -10.59 27.40 -3.78
N ILE A 160 -9.35 27.88 -3.97
CA ILE A 160 -9.12 29.22 -4.56
C ILE A 160 -9.22 29.24 -6.08
N GLY A 161 -9.14 28.06 -6.72
CA GLY A 161 -9.34 27.91 -8.16
C GLY A 161 -8.08 28.18 -9.00
N ASP A 162 -6.88 27.95 -8.46
CA ASP A 162 -5.63 28.03 -9.23
C ASP A 162 -5.68 27.09 -10.45
N ASP A 163 -5.19 27.56 -11.58
CA ASP A 163 -5.16 26.77 -12.81
C ASP A 163 -3.81 26.08 -13.04
N ILE A 164 -3.55 25.05 -12.23
CA ILE A 164 -2.32 24.25 -12.38
C ILE A 164 -2.18 23.62 -13.78
N SER A 165 -3.28 23.43 -14.51
CA SER A 165 -3.26 22.87 -15.87
C SER A 165 -2.75 23.88 -16.87
N ALA A 166 -3.15 25.14 -16.78
CA ALA A 166 -2.61 26.22 -17.61
C ALA A 166 -1.09 26.41 -17.36
N VAL A 167 -0.67 26.45 -16.11
CA VAL A 167 0.76 26.54 -15.73
C VAL A 167 1.54 25.35 -16.28
N ALA A 168 1.05 24.12 -16.08
CA ALA A 168 1.71 22.91 -16.57
C ALA A 168 1.86 22.90 -18.10
N ASN A 169 0.82 23.30 -18.84
CA ASN A 169 0.86 23.34 -20.30
C ASN A 169 1.84 24.41 -20.83
N ALA A 170 1.90 25.57 -20.18
CA ALA A 170 2.88 26.62 -20.52
C ALA A 170 4.32 26.15 -20.25
N SER A 171 4.56 25.59 -19.06
CA SER A 171 5.88 25.10 -18.65
C SER A 171 6.35 23.92 -19.51
N ARG A 172 5.45 22.98 -19.87
CA ARG A 172 5.77 21.86 -20.77
C ARG A 172 6.30 22.33 -22.11
N LYS A 173 5.68 23.38 -22.68
CA LYS A 173 6.12 23.96 -23.96
C LYS A 173 7.48 24.66 -23.82
N ALA A 174 7.69 25.39 -22.73
CA ALA A 174 8.93 26.14 -22.49
C ALA A 174 10.13 25.21 -22.22
N LEU A 175 9.91 24.14 -21.45
CA LEU A 175 10.96 23.22 -21.01
C LEU A 175 11.19 22.03 -21.94
N ASN A 176 10.29 21.78 -22.87
CA ASN A 176 10.26 20.60 -23.75
C ASN A 176 10.40 19.28 -22.97
N LYS A 177 9.73 19.19 -21.81
CA LYS A 177 9.67 17.98 -20.96
C LYS A 177 8.27 17.83 -20.34
N PRO A 178 7.86 16.62 -19.92
CA PRO A 178 6.58 16.40 -19.27
C PRO A 178 6.46 17.25 -18.00
N VAL A 179 5.41 18.08 -17.91
CA VAL A 179 4.97 18.76 -16.70
C VAL A 179 3.51 18.35 -16.50
N ILE A 180 3.26 17.58 -15.45
CA ILE A 180 2.05 16.79 -15.27
C ILE A 180 1.20 17.37 -14.13
N PRO A 181 0.04 17.99 -14.40
CA PRO A 181 -0.84 18.51 -13.37
C PRO A 181 -1.74 17.40 -12.81
N VAL A 182 -1.77 17.26 -11.49
CA VAL A 182 -2.55 16.25 -10.78
C VAL A 182 -3.50 16.95 -9.81
N ARG A 183 -4.78 16.98 -10.14
CA ARG A 183 -5.83 17.55 -9.29
C ARG A 183 -6.27 16.53 -8.26
N CYS A 184 -5.54 16.46 -7.14
CA CYS A 184 -5.70 15.43 -6.11
C CYS A 184 -6.01 15.99 -4.72
N GLU A 185 -6.67 17.12 -4.65
CA GLU A 185 -7.03 17.81 -3.41
C GLU A 185 -7.61 16.83 -2.37
N GLY A 186 -7.19 16.96 -1.13
CA GLY A 186 -7.49 15.97 -0.08
C GLY A 186 -8.97 15.71 0.17
N PHE A 187 -9.84 16.67 -0.15
CA PHE A 187 -11.30 16.52 0.00
C PHE A 187 -11.97 15.72 -1.13
N ARG A 188 -11.23 15.34 -2.19
CA ARG A 188 -11.78 14.47 -3.23
C ARG A 188 -11.95 13.05 -2.70
N GLY A 189 -13.15 12.52 -2.84
CA GLY A 189 -13.49 11.18 -2.38
C GLY A 189 -13.46 11.01 -0.87
N VAL A 190 -13.61 9.77 -0.44
CA VAL A 190 -13.76 9.41 0.97
C VAL A 190 -12.48 8.86 1.61
N SER A 191 -11.48 8.53 0.80
CA SER A 191 -10.21 7.95 1.25
C SER A 191 -9.10 8.16 0.23
N GLN A 192 -7.89 7.76 0.57
CA GLN A 192 -6.73 7.79 -0.32
C GLN A 192 -6.86 6.90 -1.56
N SER A 193 -7.80 5.94 -1.58
CA SER A 193 -8.04 5.07 -2.74
C SER A 193 -8.36 5.88 -4.01
N LEU A 194 -9.20 6.91 -3.92
CA LEU A 194 -9.47 7.77 -5.08
C LEU A 194 -8.21 8.50 -5.57
N GLY A 195 -7.33 8.90 -4.65
CA GLY A 195 -6.06 9.53 -5.02
C GLY A 195 -5.15 8.61 -5.85
N HIS A 196 -5.15 7.30 -5.56
CA HIS A 196 -4.45 6.31 -6.40
C HIS A 196 -5.00 6.30 -7.83
N HIS A 197 -6.33 6.30 -7.98
CA HIS A 197 -6.96 6.26 -9.30
C HIS A 197 -6.75 7.57 -10.06
N ILE A 198 -6.87 8.72 -9.41
CA ILE A 198 -6.56 10.03 -10.03
C ILE A 198 -5.12 10.04 -10.56
N ALA A 199 -4.15 9.57 -9.76
CA ALA A 199 -2.76 9.51 -10.17
C ALA A 199 -2.53 8.58 -11.36
N ASN A 200 -3.14 7.38 -11.33
CA ASN A 200 -3.02 6.41 -12.40
C ASN A 200 -3.69 6.87 -13.71
N ASP A 201 -4.85 7.55 -13.62
CA ASP A 201 -5.51 8.14 -14.78
C ASP A 201 -4.63 9.22 -15.44
N VAL A 202 -3.97 10.03 -14.61
CA VAL A 202 -3.04 11.05 -15.10
C VAL A 202 -1.80 10.41 -15.75
N ILE A 203 -1.22 9.35 -15.17
CA ILE A 203 -0.10 8.61 -15.79
C ILE A 203 -0.57 7.97 -17.11
N ARG A 204 -1.77 7.38 -17.14
CA ARG A 204 -2.37 6.90 -18.40
C ARG A 204 -2.37 7.97 -19.46
N ASP A 205 -2.98 9.11 -19.17
CA ASP A 205 -3.24 10.17 -20.14
C ASP A 205 -1.97 10.90 -20.59
N TRP A 206 -0.99 11.08 -19.68
CA TRP A 206 0.20 11.88 -19.96
C TRP A 206 1.44 11.06 -20.32
N VAL A 207 1.47 9.78 -19.97
CA VAL A 207 2.64 8.92 -20.17
C VAL A 207 2.32 7.80 -21.16
N LEU A 208 1.32 6.94 -20.86
CA LEU A 208 1.05 5.76 -21.68
C LEU A 208 0.40 6.13 -23.01
N ASP A 209 -0.61 6.98 -22.99
CA ASP A 209 -1.43 7.29 -24.15
C ASP A 209 -0.79 8.34 -25.08
N ASN A 210 0.16 9.11 -24.57
CA ASN A 210 0.92 10.12 -25.31
C ASN A 210 2.36 9.71 -25.65
N ARG A 211 2.67 8.41 -25.53
CA ARG A 211 3.97 7.93 -25.90
C ARG A 211 4.26 8.20 -27.39
N GLU A 212 5.19 9.07 -27.65
CA GLU A 212 5.74 9.23 -28.99
C GLU A 212 6.52 7.96 -29.35
N GLY A 213 6.40 7.45 -30.58
CA GLY A 213 6.88 6.18 -31.08
C GLY A 213 8.37 5.87 -30.89
N LYS A 214 8.85 5.97 -29.65
CA LYS A 214 10.20 5.53 -29.26
C LYS A 214 10.29 4.03 -29.45
N PRO A 215 11.31 3.52 -30.17
CA PRO A 215 11.48 2.10 -30.36
C PRO A 215 11.75 1.41 -29.01
N PHE A 216 11.12 0.27 -28.81
CA PHE A 216 11.39 -0.61 -27.67
C PHE A 216 11.56 -2.04 -28.17
N GLU A 217 12.67 -2.67 -27.83
CA GLU A 217 12.93 -4.06 -28.18
C GLU A 217 12.31 -4.98 -27.14
N SER A 218 11.12 -5.51 -27.43
CA SER A 218 10.41 -6.42 -26.55
C SER A 218 10.87 -7.87 -26.72
N THR A 219 10.82 -8.64 -25.63
CA THR A 219 11.04 -10.08 -25.61
C THR A 219 9.76 -10.81 -25.20
N PRO A 220 9.66 -12.14 -25.43
CA PRO A 220 8.52 -12.92 -24.96
C PRO A 220 8.43 -13.05 -23.43
N TYR A 221 9.45 -12.63 -22.69
CA TYR A 221 9.57 -12.79 -21.24
C TYR A 221 9.50 -11.46 -20.48
N ASP A 222 9.02 -10.40 -21.13
CA ASP A 222 8.89 -9.08 -20.53
C ASP A 222 7.69 -8.99 -19.63
N VAL A 223 7.89 -8.50 -18.40
CA VAL A 223 6.86 -8.27 -17.40
C VAL A 223 6.99 -6.88 -16.79
N ALA A 224 5.89 -6.36 -16.24
CA ALA A 224 5.92 -5.17 -15.40
C ALA A 224 5.40 -5.49 -13.99
N ILE A 225 6.04 -4.93 -12.97
CA ILE A 225 5.57 -4.96 -11.59
C ILE A 225 4.68 -3.74 -11.37
N ILE A 226 3.41 -3.97 -11.03
CA ILE A 226 2.40 -2.92 -10.91
C ILE A 226 1.92 -2.80 -9.46
N GLY A 227 2.09 -1.62 -8.86
CA GLY A 227 1.59 -1.33 -7.51
C GLY A 227 2.50 -1.79 -6.38
N ASP A 228 3.76 -2.05 -6.65
CA ASP A 228 4.78 -2.18 -5.63
C ASP A 228 5.53 -0.86 -5.48
N TYR A 229 5.55 -0.34 -4.27
CA TYR A 229 6.12 0.97 -3.96
C TYR A 229 7.52 0.88 -3.35
N ASN A 230 8.17 -0.27 -3.46
CA ASN A 230 9.50 -0.58 -2.96
C ASN A 230 9.73 -0.23 -1.49
N ILE A 231 8.75 -0.51 -0.66
CA ILE A 231 8.85 -0.24 0.77
C ILE A 231 9.82 -1.22 1.41
N GLY A 232 10.86 -0.69 2.03
CA GLY A 232 11.91 -1.51 2.62
C GLY A 232 12.72 -2.33 1.62
N GLY A 233 12.51 -2.14 0.30
CA GLY A 233 13.17 -2.92 -0.75
C GLY A 233 12.33 -4.06 -1.33
N ASP A 234 11.01 -4.07 -1.08
CA ASP A 234 10.12 -5.17 -1.49
C ASP A 234 10.11 -5.39 -3.02
N ALA A 235 10.09 -4.31 -3.83
CA ALA A 235 10.10 -4.43 -5.28
C ALA A 235 11.42 -5.01 -5.82
N TRP A 236 12.55 -4.68 -5.18
CA TRP A 236 13.83 -5.28 -5.53
C TRP A 236 13.85 -6.79 -5.25
N ALA A 237 13.34 -7.20 -4.08
CA ALA A 237 13.24 -8.61 -3.73
C ALA A 237 12.31 -9.37 -4.70
N SER A 238 11.20 -8.75 -5.12
CA SER A 238 10.31 -9.32 -6.14
C SER A 238 10.99 -9.45 -7.49
N ARG A 239 11.73 -8.42 -7.92
CA ARG A 239 12.47 -8.42 -9.18
C ARG A 239 13.51 -9.53 -9.24
N ILE A 240 14.25 -9.76 -8.16
CA ILE A 240 15.27 -10.83 -8.10
C ILE A 240 14.64 -12.19 -8.42
N LEU A 241 13.50 -12.53 -7.80
CA LEU A 241 12.84 -13.81 -8.04
C LEU A 241 12.34 -13.97 -9.49
N LEU A 242 11.79 -12.91 -10.07
CA LEU A 242 11.31 -12.90 -11.44
C LEU A 242 12.45 -13.03 -12.44
N GLU A 243 13.57 -12.35 -12.22
CA GLU A 243 14.76 -12.44 -13.06
C GLU A 243 15.46 -13.81 -12.92
N GLU A 244 15.48 -14.42 -11.73
CA GLU A 244 15.96 -15.80 -11.54
C GLU A 244 15.12 -16.84 -12.31
N MET A 245 13.81 -16.57 -12.52
CA MET A 245 12.96 -17.39 -13.37
C MET A 245 13.25 -17.22 -14.86
N GLY A 246 14.04 -16.22 -15.27
CA GLY A 246 14.30 -15.87 -16.65
C GLY A 246 13.36 -14.84 -17.25
N LEU A 247 12.56 -14.16 -16.44
CA LEU A 247 11.73 -13.04 -16.85
C LEU A 247 12.53 -11.73 -16.85
N ARG A 248 12.16 -10.79 -17.70
CA ARG A 248 12.75 -9.44 -17.73
C ARG A 248 11.76 -8.43 -17.18
N VAL A 249 12.07 -7.79 -16.05
CA VAL A 249 11.26 -6.72 -15.48
C VAL A 249 11.56 -5.41 -16.22
N VAL A 250 10.62 -4.98 -17.06
CA VAL A 250 10.74 -3.79 -17.93
C VAL A 250 10.39 -2.51 -17.18
N ALA A 251 9.40 -2.58 -16.28
CA ALA A 251 8.92 -1.42 -15.53
C ALA A 251 8.48 -1.80 -14.11
N GLN A 252 8.69 -0.87 -13.18
CA GLN A 252 8.16 -0.92 -11.82
C GLN A 252 7.25 0.29 -11.58
N TRP A 253 6.01 0.04 -11.14
CA TRP A 253 5.03 1.06 -10.81
C TRP A 253 4.76 1.03 -9.29
N SER A 254 5.15 2.06 -8.54
CA SER A 254 6.00 3.17 -8.95
C SER A 254 7.31 3.19 -8.14
N GLY A 255 7.47 2.26 -7.17
CA GLY A 255 8.62 2.22 -6.28
C GLY A 255 9.92 1.88 -7.01
N ASP A 256 10.90 2.75 -6.89
CA ASP A 256 12.16 2.73 -7.64
C ASP A 256 11.98 2.74 -9.17
N GLY A 257 10.77 3.05 -9.63
CA GLY A 257 10.46 3.16 -11.06
C GLY A 257 10.86 4.50 -11.64
N THR A 258 10.98 4.54 -12.96
CA THR A 258 11.22 5.76 -13.73
C THR A 258 10.09 6.02 -14.72
N LEU A 259 9.87 7.28 -15.06
CA LEU A 259 8.91 7.68 -16.08
C LEU A 259 9.22 6.98 -17.43
N VAL A 260 10.50 6.88 -17.75
CA VAL A 260 10.99 6.24 -19.00
C VAL A 260 10.66 4.74 -19.02
N GLU A 261 10.81 4.02 -17.90
CA GLU A 261 10.42 2.61 -17.81
C GLU A 261 8.89 2.46 -17.91
N MET A 262 8.13 3.33 -17.24
CA MET A 262 6.67 3.31 -17.30
C MET A 262 6.13 3.49 -18.72
N GLU A 263 6.76 4.33 -19.56
CA GLU A 263 6.44 4.49 -20.98
C GLU A 263 6.51 3.16 -21.75
N ASN A 264 7.30 2.20 -21.30
CA ASN A 264 7.50 0.91 -21.95
C ASN A 264 6.51 -0.19 -21.49
N THR A 265 5.71 0.07 -20.47
CA THR A 265 4.71 -0.89 -19.99
C THR A 265 3.77 -1.45 -21.08
N PRO A 266 3.35 -0.67 -22.10
CA PRO A 266 2.52 -1.20 -23.20
C PRO A 266 3.14 -2.31 -24.06
N PHE A 267 4.41 -2.66 -23.84
CA PHE A 267 5.12 -3.68 -24.64
C PHE A 267 5.39 -4.98 -23.87
N VAL A 268 5.05 -5.04 -22.58
CA VAL A 268 5.23 -6.26 -21.78
C VAL A 268 4.24 -7.35 -22.17
N LYS A 269 4.48 -8.58 -21.75
CA LYS A 269 3.60 -9.73 -21.99
C LYS A 269 2.61 -9.94 -20.85
N LEU A 270 2.95 -9.49 -19.64
CA LEU A 270 2.13 -9.68 -18.44
C LEU A 270 2.37 -8.55 -17.45
N ASN A 271 1.30 -8.00 -16.92
CA ASN A 271 1.33 -7.09 -15.77
C ASN A 271 1.15 -7.89 -14.47
N LEU A 272 2.13 -7.85 -13.61
CA LEU A 272 2.12 -8.47 -12.28
C LEU A 272 1.65 -7.44 -11.25
N VAL A 273 0.42 -7.58 -10.80
CA VAL A 273 -0.23 -6.62 -9.91
C VAL A 273 0.00 -7.01 -8.45
N HIS A 274 0.76 -6.19 -7.72
CA HIS A 274 0.91 -6.34 -6.27
C HIS A 274 -0.26 -5.67 -5.54
N CYS A 275 -0.45 -4.37 -5.72
CA CYS A 275 -1.54 -3.65 -5.08
C CYS A 275 -2.78 -3.56 -5.99
N TYR A 276 -3.66 -4.55 -5.92
CA TYR A 276 -4.90 -4.57 -6.68
C TYR A 276 -5.74 -3.30 -6.46
N ARG A 277 -5.94 -2.87 -5.20
CA ARG A 277 -6.77 -1.71 -4.89
C ARG A 277 -6.26 -0.41 -5.52
N SER A 278 -4.96 -0.24 -5.62
CA SER A 278 -4.37 0.95 -6.27
C SER A 278 -4.40 0.88 -7.78
N MET A 279 -4.28 -0.33 -8.37
CA MET A 279 -3.88 -0.51 -9.77
C MET A 279 -4.91 -1.25 -10.64
N ASN A 280 -6.06 -1.68 -10.09
CA ASN A 280 -7.03 -2.47 -10.83
C ASN A 280 -7.59 -1.78 -12.09
N TYR A 281 -7.87 -0.46 -12.03
CA TYR A 281 -8.40 0.27 -13.18
C TYR A 281 -7.36 0.46 -14.29
N ILE A 282 -6.14 0.84 -13.93
CA ILE A 282 -5.07 1.01 -14.93
C ILE A 282 -4.67 -0.32 -15.56
N SER A 283 -4.67 -1.43 -14.79
CA SER A 283 -4.39 -2.75 -15.32
C SER A 283 -5.45 -3.22 -16.33
N ARG A 284 -6.73 -2.98 -16.04
CA ARG A 284 -7.83 -3.25 -16.98
C ARG A 284 -7.74 -2.37 -18.23
N HIS A 285 -7.42 -1.09 -18.07
CA HIS A 285 -7.20 -0.22 -19.22
C HIS A 285 -6.08 -0.74 -20.14
N MET A 286 -4.95 -1.19 -19.57
CA MET A 286 -3.86 -1.76 -20.34
C MET A 286 -4.26 -3.08 -21.03
N GLU A 287 -5.09 -3.89 -20.41
CA GLU A 287 -5.64 -5.10 -21.00
C GLU A 287 -6.58 -4.76 -22.18
N GLU A 288 -7.52 -3.83 -21.98
CA GLU A 288 -8.50 -3.43 -22.99
C GLU A 288 -7.85 -2.69 -24.17
N LYS A 289 -6.92 -1.79 -23.92
CA LYS A 289 -6.33 -0.93 -24.94
C LYS A 289 -5.10 -1.55 -25.63
N HIS A 290 -4.26 -2.22 -24.87
CA HIS A 290 -2.96 -2.74 -25.35
C HIS A 290 -2.91 -4.26 -25.42
N GLY A 291 -3.98 -4.97 -25.00
CA GLY A 291 -4.04 -6.42 -25.01
C GLY A 291 -3.12 -7.11 -24.00
N ILE A 292 -2.68 -6.41 -22.95
CA ILE A 292 -1.74 -6.95 -21.98
C ILE A 292 -2.51 -7.55 -20.80
N PRO A 293 -2.49 -8.88 -20.62
CA PRO A 293 -3.13 -9.52 -19.49
C PRO A 293 -2.48 -9.09 -18.17
N TRP A 294 -3.22 -9.22 -17.09
CA TRP A 294 -2.72 -8.97 -15.76
C TRP A 294 -3.13 -10.04 -14.77
N MET A 295 -2.31 -10.24 -13.74
CA MET A 295 -2.62 -11.13 -12.63
C MET A 295 -2.08 -10.58 -11.31
N GLU A 296 -2.73 -10.93 -10.21
CA GLU A 296 -2.22 -10.63 -8.87
C GLU A 296 -1.13 -11.64 -8.47
N TYR A 297 -0.13 -11.16 -7.75
CA TYR A 297 0.90 -11.98 -7.13
C TYR A 297 1.09 -11.59 -5.66
N ASN A 298 1.62 -12.52 -4.88
CA ASN A 298 1.92 -12.32 -3.47
C ASN A 298 3.27 -12.99 -3.12
N PHE A 299 4.24 -12.17 -2.76
CA PHE A 299 5.57 -12.64 -2.38
C PHE A 299 5.86 -12.48 -0.88
N PHE A 300 4.82 -12.52 -0.04
CA PHE A 300 4.94 -12.62 1.41
C PHE A 300 4.80 -14.07 1.89
N GLY A 301 5.88 -14.62 2.47
CA GLY A 301 5.93 -15.98 2.96
C GLY A 301 6.18 -17.05 1.91
N PRO A 302 6.94 -18.11 2.23
CA PRO A 302 7.39 -19.11 1.27
C PRO A 302 6.24 -19.83 0.56
N THR A 303 5.13 -20.13 1.24
CA THR A 303 3.96 -20.77 0.63
C THR A 303 3.36 -19.90 -0.47
N LYS A 304 3.09 -18.61 -0.20
CA LYS A 304 2.50 -17.69 -1.17
C LYS A 304 3.48 -17.31 -2.29
N ILE A 305 4.78 -17.24 -2.00
CA ILE A 305 5.81 -17.06 -3.02
C ILE A 305 5.77 -18.21 -4.00
N ALA A 306 5.83 -19.46 -3.55
CA ALA A 306 5.82 -20.64 -4.42
C ALA A 306 4.54 -20.73 -5.26
N GLU A 307 3.36 -20.48 -4.66
CA GLU A 307 2.09 -20.40 -5.38
C GLU A 307 2.13 -19.34 -6.50
N SER A 308 2.65 -18.13 -6.18
CA SER A 308 2.71 -17.02 -7.14
C SER A 308 3.70 -17.30 -8.26
N LEU A 309 4.90 -17.85 -7.96
CA LEU A 309 5.89 -18.20 -8.98
C LEU A 309 5.33 -19.22 -9.98
N ARG A 310 4.61 -20.27 -9.50
CA ARG A 310 3.94 -21.25 -10.36
C ARG A 310 2.87 -20.61 -11.24
N LYS A 311 1.98 -19.82 -10.65
CA LYS A 311 0.90 -19.13 -11.39
C LYS A 311 1.44 -18.17 -12.46
N ILE A 312 2.54 -17.47 -12.16
CA ILE A 312 3.23 -16.61 -13.13
C ILE A 312 3.84 -17.46 -14.24
N ALA A 313 4.54 -18.52 -13.89
CA ALA A 313 5.19 -19.42 -14.85
C ALA A 313 4.19 -20.07 -15.83
N ASP A 314 2.96 -20.36 -15.36
CA ASP A 314 1.88 -20.91 -16.20
C ASP A 314 1.42 -19.96 -17.32
N GLN A 315 1.77 -18.68 -17.25
CA GLN A 315 1.50 -17.71 -18.32
C GLN A 315 2.57 -17.74 -19.44
N PHE A 316 3.62 -18.55 -19.29
CA PHE A 316 4.77 -18.66 -20.19
C PHE A 316 4.99 -20.11 -20.63
N ASP A 317 6.17 -20.39 -21.09
CA ASP A 317 6.56 -21.70 -21.61
C ASP A 317 7.12 -22.68 -20.55
N ASP A 318 7.45 -23.89 -20.99
CA ASP A 318 7.99 -24.95 -20.11
C ASP A 318 9.36 -24.59 -19.52
N THR A 319 10.13 -23.73 -20.18
CA THR A 319 11.42 -23.23 -19.66
C THR A 319 11.20 -22.41 -18.40
N ILE A 320 10.26 -21.48 -18.44
CA ILE A 320 9.92 -20.64 -17.29
C ILE A 320 9.30 -21.48 -16.17
N ARG A 321 8.47 -22.49 -16.48
CA ARG A 321 7.94 -23.44 -15.48
C ARG A 321 9.06 -24.22 -14.79
N ALA A 322 10.01 -24.75 -15.54
CA ALA A 322 11.16 -25.45 -14.98
C ALA A 322 12.01 -24.54 -14.10
N ASN A 323 12.25 -23.30 -14.54
CA ASN A 323 13.00 -22.31 -13.76
C ASN A 323 12.28 -21.93 -12.47
N ALA A 324 10.96 -21.79 -12.49
CA ALA A 324 10.17 -21.51 -11.28
C ALA A 324 10.36 -22.60 -10.21
N GLU A 325 10.28 -23.88 -10.60
CA GLU A 325 10.51 -24.98 -9.66
C GLU A 325 11.98 -25.03 -9.19
N ALA A 326 12.94 -24.69 -10.04
CA ALA A 326 14.34 -24.58 -9.64
C ALA A 326 14.57 -23.46 -8.62
N VAL A 327 13.94 -22.30 -8.79
CA VAL A 327 13.98 -21.18 -7.83
C VAL A 327 13.35 -21.61 -6.50
N ILE A 328 12.17 -22.22 -6.51
CA ILE A 328 11.50 -22.71 -5.29
C ILE A 328 12.40 -23.71 -4.55
N ALA A 329 12.96 -24.70 -5.26
CA ALA A 329 13.85 -25.71 -4.68
C ALA A 329 15.15 -25.11 -4.12
N LYS A 330 15.70 -24.09 -4.78
CA LYS A 330 16.91 -23.36 -4.31
C LYS A 330 16.76 -22.80 -2.89
N TYR A 331 15.58 -22.26 -2.58
CA TYR A 331 15.34 -21.62 -1.28
C TYR A 331 14.69 -22.52 -0.23
N GLN A 332 14.33 -23.77 -0.57
CA GLN A 332 13.59 -24.66 0.34
C GLN A 332 14.32 -24.89 1.67
N ALA A 333 15.61 -25.25 1.61
CA ALA A 333 16.39 -25.52 2.85
C ALA A 333 16.51 -24.29 3.74
N GLN A 334 16.64 -23.09 3.16
CA GLN A 334 16.64 -21.82 3.89
C GLN A 334 15.29 -21.59 4.59
N ASN A 335 14.19 -21.79 3.88
CA ASN A 335 12.84 -21.61 4.44
C ASN A 335 12.56 -22.57 5.58
N ASP A 336 12.92 -23.86 5.41
CA ASP A 336 12.77 -24.87 6.45
C ASP A 336 13.56 -24.51 7.71
N ALA A 337 14.78 -24.00 7.55
CA ALA A 337 15.60 -23.55 8.67
C ALA A 337 15.00 -22.32 9.39
N ILE A 338 14.42 -21.37 8.64
CA ILE A 338 13.74 -20.19 9.21
C ILE A 338 12.50 -20.62 9.99
N ILE A 339 11.66 -21.47 9.41
CA ILE A 339 10.45 -22.00 10.04
C ILE A 339 10.83 -22.78 11.30
N ALA A 340 11.79 -23.69 11.22
CA ALA A 340 12.25 -24.48 12.36
C ALA A 340 12.78 -23.62 13.51
N LYS A 341 13.41 -22.49 13.19
CA LYS A 341 13.93 -21.55 14.20
C LYS A 341 12.86 -20.72 14.89
N TYR A 342 11.92 -20.16 14.13
CA TYR A 342 11.01 -19.13 14.65
C TYR A 342 9.62 -19.66 14.98
N ARG A 343 9.10 -20.65 14.26
CA ARG A 343 7.75 -21.20 14.51
C ARG A 343 7.56 -21.68 15.94
N PRO A 344 8.49 -22.40 16.61
CA PRO A 344 8.30 -22.83 18.00
C PRO A 344 8.08 -21.69 19.01
N ARG A 345 8.46 -20.47 18.65
CA ARG A 345 8.31 -19.26 19.49
C ARG A 345 7.07 -18.42 19.12
N LEU A 346 6.51 -18.66 17.93
CA LEU A 346 5.42 -17.87 17.33
C LEU A 346 4.15 -18.66 17.13
N ASP A 347 4.19 -19.99 17.17
CA ASP A 347 3.04 -20.87 16.96
C ASP A 347 1.90 -20.56 17.94
N GLY A 348 0.67 -20.45 17.40
CA GLY A 348 -0.51 -20.10 18.15
C GLY A 348 -0.62 -18.64 18.63
N ARG A 349 0.37 -17.78 18.31
CA ARG A 349 0.28 -16.35 18.62
C ARG A 349 -0.78 -15.66 17.78
N LYS A 350 -1.59 -14.84 18.42
CA LYS A 350 -2.77 -14.18 17.85
C LYS A 350 -2.42 -12.82 17.27
N VAL A 351 -2.82 -12.57 16.04
CA VAL A 351 -2.54 -11.33 15.32
C VAL A 351 -3.83 -10.60 14.96
N LEU A 352 -3.87 -9.30 15.22
CA LEU A 352 -4.88 -8.38 14.69
C LEU A 352 -4.24 -7.50 13.62
N LEU A 353 -4.83 -7.47 12.42
CA LEU A 353 -4.37 -6.67 11.29
C LEU A 353 -5.34 -5.53 11.00
N TYR A 354 -4.84 -4.29 10.90
CA TYR A 354 -5.63 -3.15 10.47
C TYR A 354 -4.77 -2.15 9.71
N MET A 355 -4.93 -2.07 8.40
CA MET A 355 -4.19 -1.12 7.58
C MET A 355 -4.76 -1.04 6.16
N GLY A 356 -4.38 -0.02 5.40
CA GLY A 356 -4.55 0.19 3.97
C GLY A 356 -5.58 -0.65 3.22
N GLY A 357 -5.43 -0.78 1.92
CA GLY A 357 -6.36 -1.50 1.04
C GLY A 357 -5.87 -2.87 0.54
N LEU A 358 -4.70 -3.33 0.94
CA LEU A 358 -4.09 -4.57 0.42
C LEU A 358 -3.43 -5.42 1.50
N ARG A 359 -2.60 -4.83 2.32
CA ARG A 359 -1.64 -5.54 3.17
C ARG A 359 -2.25 -6.52 4.18
N PRO A 360 -3.45 -6.27 4.78
CA PRO A 360 -4.04 -7.29 5.64
C PRO A 360 -4.11 -8.66 4.96
N ARG A 361 -4.57 -8.72 3.70
CA ARG A 361 -4.66 -9.96 2.94
C ARG A 361 -3.30 -10.55 2.59
N HIS A 362 -2.38 -9.72 2.09
CA HIS A 362 -1.11 -10.21 1.55
C HIS A 362 -0.19 -10.81 2.62
N VAL A 363 -0.21 -10.30 3.84
CA VAL A 363 0.69 -10.79 4.91
C VAL A 363 0.17 -12.00 5.67
N ILE A 364 -1.09 -12.39 5.49
CA ILE A 364 -1.70 -13.52 6.22
C ILE A 364 -0.86 -14.79 6.04
N GLY A 365 -0.53 -15.16 4.80
CA GLY A 365 0.24 -16.37 4.52
C GLY A 365 1.61 -16.42 5.22
N ALA A 366 2.30 -15.27 5.33
CA ALA A 366 3.58 -15.22 6.03
C ALA A 366 3.45 -15.43 7.55
N TYR A 367 2.36 -14.98 8.16
CA TYR A 367 2.06 -15.29 9.56
C TYR A 367 1.71 -16.77 9.74
N GLU A 368 0.91 -17.35 8.84
CA GLU A 368 0.53 -18.76 8.88
C GLU A 368 1.73 -19.70 8.69
N ASP A 369 2.68 -19.36 7.83
CA ASP A 369 3.93 -20.13 7.67
C ASP A 369 4.72 -20.20 8.99
N LEU A 370 4.56 -19.20 9.87
CA LEU A 370 5.14 -19.19 11.21
C LEU A 370 4.21 -19.77 12.31
N GLY A 371 3.04 -20.31 11.93
CA GLY A 371 2.07 -20.89 12.87
C GLY A 371 1.23 -19.87 13.63
N MET A 372 1.28 -18.59 13.25
CA MET A 372 0.51 -17.54 13.91
C MET A 372 -0.95 -17.52 13.40
N GLU A 373 -1.85 -16.99 14.21
CA GLU A 373 -3.29 -16.99 13.93
C GLU A 373 -3.84 -15.59 13.74
N ILE A 374 -4.49 -15.34 12.61
CA ILE A 374 -5.19 -14.07 12.35
C ILE A 374 -6.57 -14.13 12.99
N ILE A 375 -6.79 -13.38 14.07
CA ILE A 375 -8.07 -13.36 14.81
C ILE A 375 -8.97 -12.20 14.41
N ALA A 376 -8.40 -11.15 13.81
CA ALA A 376 -9.14 -10.03 13.29
C ALA A 376 -8.38 -9.38 12.11
N ALA A 377 -9.12 -8.93 11.11
CA ALA A 377 -8.57 -8.21 9.97
C ALA A 377 -9.47 -7.03 9.59
N GLY A 378 -8.87 -5.88 9.30
CA GLY A 378 -9.60 -4.69 8.91
C GLY A 378 -8.84 -3.84 7.90
N TYR A 379 -9.59 -3.04 7.15
CA TYR A 379 -9.07 -2.16 6.11
C TYR A 379 -9.43 -0.71 6.38
N GLU A 380 -8.47 0.20 6.13
CA GLU A 380 -8.73 1.64 6.19
C GLU A 380 -9.52 2.13 4.97
N PHE A 381 -9.37 1.51 3.80
CA PHE A 381 -9.97 1.96 2.53
C PHE A 381 -10.13 0.83 1.50
N ALA A 382 -10.67 -0.30 1.89
CA ALA A 382 -11.02 -1.38 0.98
C ALA A 382 -12.30 -1.09 0.19
N HIS A 383 -12.57 -1.89 -0.82
CA HIS A 383 -13.85 -2.03 -1.47
C HIS A 383 -14.40 -3.42 -1.21
N ASN A 384 -15.66 -3.67 -1.57
CA ASN A 384 -16.32 -4.94 -1.27
C ASN A 384 -15.55 -6.15 -1.85
N ASP A 385 -15.02 -6.01 -3.05
CA ASP A 385 -14.24 -7.06 -3.73
C ASP A 385 -12.88 -7.37 -3.06
N ASP A 386 -12.33 -6.47 -2.25
CA ASP A 386 -11.13 -6.76 -1.45
C ASP A 386 -11.44 -7.73 -0.31
N TYR A 387 -12.64 -7.63 0.28
CA TYR A 387 -13.09 -8.55 1.32
C TYR A 387 -13.33 -9.96 0.77
N ASP A 388 -13.94 -10.08 -0.43
CA ASP A 388 -14.12 -11.38 -1.09
C ASP A 388 -12.77 -12.06 -1.39
N ARG A 389 -11.77 -11.27 -1.76
CA ARG A 389 -10.38 -11.76 -2.00
C ARG A 389 -9.64 -12.14 -0.72
N THR A 390 -10.08 -11.63 0.43
CA THR A 390 -9.48 -11.91 1.74
C THR A 390 -10.07 -13.16 2.38
N LEU A 391 -11.34 -13.45 2.11
CA LEU A 391 -12.08 -14.54 2.73
C LEU A 391 -11.38 -15.91 2.66
N PRO A 392 -10.78 -16.32 1.51
CA PRO A 392 -10.12 -17.61 1.41
C PRO A 392 -8.91 -17.80 2.34
N ASP A 393 -8.32 -16.71 2.79
CA ASP A 393 -7.15 -16.70 3.68
C ASP A 393 -7.55 -16.54 5.17
N LEU A 394 -8.84 -16.51 5.50
CA LEU A 394 -9.34 -16.32 6.87
C LEU A 394 -9.98 -17.59 7.42
N LYS A 395 -9.81 -17.78 8.72
CA LYS A 395 -10.50 -18.86 9.46
C LYS A 395 -11.90 -18.41 9.86
N ASP A 396 -12.77 -19.42 10.09
CA ASP A 396 -14.11 -19.18 10.63
C ASP A 396 -14.04 -18.50 11.99
N GLY A 397 -14.96 -17.57 12.22
CA GLY A 397 -15.02 -16.80 13.44
C GLY A 397 -14.09 -15.59 13.48
N THR A 398 -13.31 -15.32 12.42
CA THR A 398 -12.45 -14.13 12.34
C THR A 398 -13.30 -12.85 12.28
N LEU A 399 -12.95 -11.85 13.10
CA LEU A 399 -13.58 -10.53 13.08
C LEU A 399 -13.08 -9.73 11.87
N LEU A 400 -14.01 -9.26 11.03
CA LEU A 400 -13.75 -8.34 9.94
C LEU A 400 -14.37 -6.97 10.20
N PHE A 401 -13.63 -5.89 9.90
CA PHE A 401 -14.13 -4.53 10.03
C PHE A 401 -13.55 -3.57 9.00
N ASP A 402 -14.33 -2.59 8.60
CA ASP A 402 -13.96 -1.56 7.64
C ASP A 402 -13.90 -0.19 8.31
N ASP A 403 -12.83 0.57 8.00
CA ASP A 403 -12.68 1.98 8.38
C ASP A 403 -13.03 2.24 9.86
N ALA A 404 -12.39 1.49 10.76
CA ALA A 404 -12.65 1.59 12.20
C ALA A 404 -12.10 2.90 12.78
N SER A 405 -12.81 3.43 13.77
CA SER A 405 -12.34 4.54 14.60
C SER A 405 -11.30 4.06 15.62
N SER A 406 -10.52 4.99 16.17
CA SER A 406 -9.57 4.67 17.25
C SER A 406 -10.26 4.00 18.43
N TYR A 407 -11.47 4.47 18.80
CA TYR A 407 -12.26 3.88 19.87
C TYR A 407 -12.63 2.41 19.61
N GLU A 408 -13.16 2.12 18.41
CA GLU A 408 -13.52 0.76 18.02
C GLU A 408 -12.30 -0.18 18.03
N LEU A 409 -11.17 0.30 17.49
CA LEU A 409 -9.91 -0.46 17.49
C LEU A 409 -9.40 -0.75 18.90
N GLU A 410 -9.40 0.27 19.79
CA GLU A 410 -9.00 0.09 21.19
C GLU A 410 -9.90 -0.93 21.91
N ALA A 411 -11.22 -0.86 21.68
CA ALA A 411 -12.18 -1.79 22.28
C ALA A 411 -11.94 -3.23 21.78
N PHE A 412 -11.74 -3.43 20.48
CA PHE A 412 -11.38 -4.73 19.92
C PHE A 412 -10.08 -5.28 20.50
N VAL A 413 -9.03 -4.46 20.55
CA VAL A 413 -7.73 -4.87 21.10
C VAL A 413 -7.83 -5.28 22.58
N LYS A 414 -8.54 -4.50 23.39
CA LYS A 414 -8.77 -4.81 24.81
C LYS A 414 -9.51 -6.14 25.02
N ALA A 415 -10.51 -6.42 24.18
CA ALA A 415 -11.32 -7.61 24.28
C ALA A 415 -10.63 -8.87 23.72
N LEU A 416 -10.01 -8.74 22.54
CA LEU A 416 -9.39 -9.86 21.82
C LEU A 416 -8.00 -10.21 22.36
N LYS A 417 -7.30 -9.23 22.97
CA LYS A 417 -5.94 -9.38 23.53
C LYS A 417 -4.97 -10.07 22.57
N PRO A 418 -4.75 -9.49 21.37
CA PRO A 418 -3.81 -10.08 20.42
C PRO A 418 -2.39 -10.06 20.98
N ASP A 419 -1.57 -11.05 20.60
CA ASP A 419 -0.13 -11.09 20.89
C ASP A 419 0.64 -10.11 20.03
N LEU A 420 0.10 -9.74 18.86
CA LEU A 420 0.66 -8.76 17.94
C LEU A 420 -0.43 -7.93 17.27
N ILE A 421 -0.19 -6.65 17.14
CA ILE A 421 -0.99 -5.76 16.31
C ILE A 421 -0.15 -5.31 15.11
N GLY A 422 -0.60 -5.64 13.91
CA GLY A 422 -0.04 -5.17 12.65
C GLY A 422 -0.90 -4.03 12.08
N SER A 423 -0.43 -2.77 12.17
CA SER A 423 -1.23 -1.63 11.73
C SER A 423 -0.38 -0.47 11.19
N GLY A 424 -0.97 0.70 11.01
CA GLY A 424 -0.31 1.90 10.52
C GLY A 424 0.45 2.68 11.60
N ILE A 425 1.15 3.73 11.20
CA ILE A 425 1.91 4.56 12.13
C ILE A 425 1.01 5.36 13.09
N LYS A 426 -0.21 5.64 12.68
CA LYS A 426 -1.17 6.42 13.47
C LYS A 426 -1.61 5.68 14.73
N GLU A 427 -1.75 4.36 14.63
CA GLU A 427 -2.19 3.47 15.71
C GLU A 427 -1.04 3.05 16.64
N LYS A 428 0.20 3.10 16.16
CA LYS A 428 1.39 2.59 16.86
C LYS A 428 1.48 3.06 18.31
N TYR A 429 1.40 4.36 18.52
CA TYR A 429 1.64 4.93 19.84
C TYR A 429 0.52 4.65 20.85
N ILE A 430 -0.72 4.50 20.38
CA ILE A 430 -1.87 4.16 21.21
C ILE A 430 -1.67 2.75 21.77
N PHE A 431 -1.45 1.76 20.89
CA PHE A 431 -1.36 0.36 21.30
C PHE A 431 -0.09 0.03 22.07
N GLN A 432 1.03 0.66 21.73
CA GLN A 432 2.25 0.52 22.52
C GLN A 432 2.09 1.06 23.94
N LYS A 433 1.40 2.21 24.11
CA LYS A 433 1.06 2.74 25.46
C LYS A 433 0.11 1.82 26.23
N MET A 434 -0.71 1.04 25.55
CA MET A 434 -1.57 0.01 26.15
C MET A 434 -0.81 -1.28 26.51
N GLY A 435 0.49 -1.38 26.19
CA GLY A 435 1.30 -2.55 26.48
C GLY A 435 1.19 -3.68 25.45
N PHE A 436 0.66 -3.42 24.26
CA PHE A 436 0.56 -4.44 23.20
C PHE A 436 1.77 -4.40 22.27
N PRO A 437 2.36 -5.55 21.94
CA PRO A 437 3.33 -5.67 20.85
C PRO A 437 2.74 -5.16 19.55
N PHE A 438 3.49 -4.28 18.87
CA PHE A 438 3.03 -3.59 17.69
C PHE A 438 4.08 -3.57 16.60
N ARG A 439 3.67 -3.92 15.38
CA ARG A 439 4.50 -3.77 14.18
C ARG A 439 3.83 -2.83 13.19
N GLN A 440 4.53 -1.77 12.81
CA GLN A 440 4.05 -0.85 11.80
C GLN A 440 4.23 -1.48 10.41
N MET A 441 3.12 -1.67 9.70
CA MET A 441 3.08 -2.43 8.45
C MET A 441 3.09 -1.56 7.18
N HIS A 442 3.13 -0.23 7.29
CA HIS A 442 3.25 0.66 6.13
C HIS A 442 4.70 0.84 5.67
N SER A 443 5.66 0.83 6.58
CA SER A 443 7.08 0.99 6.30
C SER A 443 7.95 -0.06 7.00
N TRP A 444 7.35 -1.19 7.40
CA TRP A 444 8.02 -2.30 8.10
C TRP A 444 8.79 -1.87 9.36
N ASP A 445 8.35 -0.80 10.04
CA ASP A 445 9.09 -0.14 11.14
C ASP A 445 10.53 0.20 10.77
N TYR A 446 10.73 0.62 9.52
CA TYR A 446 12.06 0.90 8.95
C TYR A 446 12.98 -0.31 8.82
N SER A 447 12.42 -1.50 8.73
CA SER A 447 13.06 -2.77 8.36
C SER A 447 12.71 -3.16 6.92
N GLY A 448 12.86 -4.40 6.54
CA GLY A 448 12.53 -4.97 5.23
C GLY A 448 13.79 -5.30 4.42
N PRO A 449 13.63 -5.82 3.21
CA PRO A 449 12.34 -6.17 2.60
C PRO A 449 11.60 -7.25 3.36
N TYR A 450 10.28 -7.39 3.10
CA TYR A 450 9.49 -8.56 3.55
C TYR A 450 9.08 -9.45 2.38
N HIS A 451 9.20 -8.97 1.14
CA HIS A 451 9.03 -9.78 -0.06
C HIS A 451 10.20 -10.72 -0.28
N GLY A 452 9.90 -11.83 -0.95
CA GLY A 452 10.89 -12.83 -1.32
C GLY A 452 11.34 -13.71 -0.16
N TYR A 453 12.13 -14.71 -0.46
CA TYR A 453 12.58 -15.69 0.52
C TYR A 453 13.50 -15.09 1.59
N ASP A 454 14.42 -14.21 1.18
CA ASP A 454 15.27 -13.48 2.15
C ASP A 454 14.45 -12.50 2.99
N GLY A 455 13.43 -11.91 2.39
CA GLY A 455 12.47 -11.05 3.08
C GLY A 455 11.68 -11.79 4.16
N PHE A 456 11.34 -13.05 3.92
CA PHE A 456 10.70 -13.89 4.94
C PHE A 456 11.58 -14.13 6.17
N ALA A 457 12.90 -14.26 5.99
CA ALA A 457 13.82 -14.36 7.12
C ALA A 457 13.81 -13.10 8.00
N ILE A 458 13.75 -11.92 7.35
CA ILE A 458 13.67 -10.63 8.05
C ILE A 458 12.31 -10.50 8.75
N PHE A 459 11.22 -10.85 8.06
CA PHE A 459 9.87 -10.86 8.62
C PHE A 459 9.79 -11.73 9.88
N ALA A 460 10.22 -12.99 9.81
CA ALA A 460 10.19 -13.94 10.92
C ALA A 460 10.99 -13.43 12.15
N ARG A 461 12.20 -12.91 11.90
CA ARG A 461 13.01 -12.28 12.93
C ARG A 461 12.30 -11.12 13.60
N ASP A 462 11.73 -10.24 12.80
CA ASP A 462 11.09 -9.01 13.28
C ASP A 462 9.81 -9.31 14.08
N MET A 463 9.03 -10.33 13.68
CA MET A 463 7.86 -10.78 14.45
C MET A 463 8.29 -11.38 15.79
N ASP A 464 9.29 -12.25 15.79
CA ASP A 464 9.83 -12.82 17.02
C ASP A 464 10.38 -11.76 17.97
N MET A 465 11.20 -10.84 17.47
CA MET A 465 11.74 -9.75 18.27
C MET A 465 10.66 -8.81 18.82
N THR A 466 9.59 -8.61 18.07
CA THR A 466 8.48 -7.73 18.49
C THR A 466 7.66 -8.39 19.61
N ILE A 467 7.25 -9.64 19.42
CA ILE A 467 6.35 -10.34 20.36
C ILE A 467 7.09 -10.76 21.63
N ASN A 468 8.29 -11.34 21.48
CA ASN A 468 9.06 -11.92 22.58
C ASN A 468 10.04 -10.92 23.22
N ASN A 469 9.89 -9.62 22.98
CA ASN A 469 10.69 -8.59 23.63
C ASN A 469 10.34 -8.51 25.12
N PRO A 470 11.31 -8.71 26.04
CA PRO A 470 11.05 -8.65 27.48
C PRO A 470 10.55 -7.29 27.96
N ALA A 471 10.76 -6.22 27.21
CA ALA A 471 10.25 -4.90 27.55
C ALA A 471 8.71 -4.85 27.70
N TRP A 472 7.97 -5.73 27.03
CA TRP A 472 6.51 -5.76 27.16
C TRP A 472 6.02 -6.14 28.55
N SER A 473 6.76 -6.97 29.29
CA SER A 473 6.44 -7.30 30.69
C SER A 473 6.66 -6.12 31.63
N GLU A 474 7.53 -5.17 31.26
CA GLU A 474 7.88 -4.01 32.06
C GLU A 474 7.05 -2.76 31.71
N LEU A 475 6.56 -2.69 30.48
CA LEU A 475 5.85 -1.52 29.94
C LEU A 475 4.36 -1.45 30.30
N THR A 476 3.91 -2.15 31.35
CA THR A 476 2.54 -1.96 31.83
C THR A 476 2.36 -0.52 32.29
N ALA A 477 1.50 0.22 31.61
CA ALA A 477 1.21 1.59 32.00
C ALA A 477 0.82 1.67 33.47
N PRO A 478 1.33 2.63 34.25
CA PRO A 478 1.08 2.70 35.70
C PRO A 478 -0.41 2.63 36.08
N TRP A 479 -1.28 3.21 35.24
CA TRP A 479 -2.75 3.20 35.44
C TRP A 479 -3.43 1.88 35.10
N LEU A 480 -2.75 0.92 34.47
CA LEU A 480 -3.24 -0.44 34.24
C LEU A 480 -2.81 -1.43 35.33
N LYS A 481 -1.92 -1.01 36.22
CA LYS A 481 -1.47 -1.84 37.35
C LYS A 481 -2.47 -1.87 38.52
N THR A 482 -3.52 -1.08 38.44
CA THR A 482 -4.50 -0.90 39.54
C THR A 482 -5.88 -1.49 39.22
N ALA A 483 -6.01 -2.33 38.19
CA ALA A 483 -7.25 -3.03 37.85
C ALA A 483 -7.15 -4.53 38.14
#